data_60e69b599b53d9e1d4159eb028dc7ada
#
_entry.id   60e69b599b53d9e1d4159eb028dc7ada
#
_cell.length_a   1.000
_cell.length_b   1.000
_cell.length_c   1.000
_cell.angle_alpha   90.00
_cell.angle_beta   90.00
_cell.angle_gamma   90.00
#
_symmetry.space_group_name_H-M   'P 1'
#
loop_
_entity.id
_entity.type
_entity.pdbx_description
1 polymer ?
#
loop_
_entity_poly.entity_id
_entity_poly.type
_entity_poly.pdbx_seq_one_letter_code
_entity_poly.pdbx_strand_id
1 'polypeptide(L)'
;MTWCLVGSEMCIRDSKMNRPWEGIIPRLEKTYTETSSDRTRNRLINCMTDLPCSECNGEKLNAAARYVTVGGIRLPEVSSCSIHESLELVRSWKPDSINGPPDMYADALEVLDEKSLFIGNEILKEIESRLDFLNSVGLDYLTLDRKANTLSGGESQRIRLATQIGSRLTGVMYVLDEPSIGLHQRDNSRLLSTLRELSDLGNTLIVVEHDEDTIRQADWLCDLGPGAGLEGGIVVANGPPNKVMNAKESITGAY
;
A
#
# COMPACT_ATOMS: atom_id res chain seq x y z
N MET A 1 43.32 5.38 -26.61
CA MET A 1 44.15 4.26 -26.10
C MET A 1 43.48 2.98 -26.50
N THR A 2 44.08 2.22 -27.37
CA THR A 2 43.59 0.94 -27.87
C THR A 2 44.11 -0.13 -26.91
N TRP A 3 43.25 -0.78 -26.17
CA TRP A 3 43.62 -1.94 -25.33
C TRP A 3 43.56 -3.18 -26.21
N CYS A 4 44.68 -3.74 -26.54
CA CYS A 4 44.79 -5.05 -27.17
C CYS A 4 45.01 -6.08 -26.07
N LEU A 5 44.09 -7.03 -25.87
CA LEU A 5 44.32 -8.19 -25.02
C LEU A 5 45.35 -9.11 -25.72
N VAL A 6 46.49 -9.25 -25.09
CA VAL A 6 47.57 -10.11 -25.56
C VAL A 6 47.07 -11.58 -25.47
N GLY A 7 47.00 -12.23 -26.61
CA GLY A 7 46.81 -13.68 -26.66
C GLY A 7 45.72 -14.27 -27.55
N SER A 8 45.02 -13.46 -28.36
CA SER A 8 44.15 -14.02 -29.43
C SER A 8 44.54 -13.42 -30.77
N GLU A 9 44.99 -14.26 -31.71
CA GLU A 9 45.26 -13.87 -33.09
C GLU A 9 43.99 -13.47 -33.88
N MET A 10 42.87 -13.26 -33.20
CA MET A 10 41.67 -12.72 -33.78
C MET A 10 41.58 -11.22 -33.53
N CYS A 11 42.64 -10.54 -33.82
CA CYS A 11 42.67 -9.11 -33.90
C CYS A 11 42.14 -8.67 -35.26
N ILE A 12 40.75 -8.44 -35.36
CA ILE A 12 40.59 -7.00 -35.29
C ILE A 12 40.86 -6.39 -36.65
N ARG A 13 39.87 -6.42 -37.47
CA ARG A 13 39.76 -5.38 -38.48
C ARG A 13 39.76 -4.04 -37.76
N ASP A 14 40.85 -3.33 -37.84
CA ASP A 14 40.91 -1.91 -37.50
C ASP A 14 40.02 -1.11 -38.44
N SER A 15 38.74 -1.17 -38.16
CA SER A 15 37.82 -0.19 -38.72
C SER A 15 38.09 1.09 -37.94
N LYS A 16 38.84 2.01 -38.53
CA LYS A 16 38.94 3.37 -38.06
C LYS A 16 37.60 4.07 -38.18
N MET A 17 36.65 3.69 -37.30
CA MET A 17 35.40 4.41 -37.15
C MET A 17 35.68 5.58 -36.20
N ASN A 18 35.94 6.73 -36.77
CA ASN A 18 36.02 8.02 -36.08
C ASN A 18 34.59 8.42 -35.67
N ARG A 19 34.04 7.74 -34.65
CA ARG A 19 32.81 8.17 -33.99
C ARG A 19 33.17 8.76 -32.64
N PRO A 20 32.68 9.95 -32.30
CA PRO A 20 32.88 10.49 -30.97
C PRO A 20 32.30 9.51 -29.95
N TRP A 21 33.07 9.25 -28.89
CA TRP A 21 32.59 8.43 -27.76
C TRP A 21 31.64 9.24 -26.93
N GLU A 22 30.36 8.89 -26.96
CA GLU A 22 29.27 9.59 -26.24
C GLU A 22 29.31 9.37 -24.72
N GLY A 23 30.09 8.41 -24.26
CA GLY A 23 30.12 8.00 -22.85
C GLY A 23 29.21 6.80 -22.55
N ILE A 24 29.34 6.26 -21.33
CA ILE A 24 28.58 5.10 -20.92
C ILE A 24 27.12 5.49 -20.63
N ILE A 25 26.90 6.58 -19.91
CA ILE A 25 25.56 7.01 -19.46
C ILE A 25 24.62 7.29 -20.65
N PRO A 26 24.99 8.16 -21.63
CA PRO A 26 24.14 8.42 -22.78
C PRO A 26 23.83 7.16 -23.59
N ARG A 27 24.80 6.24 -23.69
CA ARG A 27 24.58 4.96 -24.38
C ARG A 27 23.61 4.04 -23.65
N LEU A 28 23.64 4.00 -22.31
CA LEU A 28 22.71 3.21 -21.50
C LEU A 28 21.31 3.82 -21.56
N GLU A 29 21.19 5.15 -21.49
CA GLU A 29 19.92 5.88 -21.64
C GLU A 29 19.29 5.63 -23.01
N LYS A 30 20.07 5.69 -24.08
CA LYS A 30 19.61 5.34 -25.41
C LYS A 30 19.16 3.89 -25.50
N THR A 31 19.93 2.97 -24.93
CA THR A 31 19.56 1.55 -24.89
C THR A 31 18.26 1.33 -24.10
N TYR A 32 18.05 2.05 -23.02
CA TYR A 32 16.84 1.97 -22.19
C TYR A 32 15.59 2.45 -22.96
N THR A 33 15.71 3.54 -23.70
CA THR A 33 14.60 4.10 -24.49
C THR A 33 14.27 3.29 -25.74
N GLU A 34 15.30 2.73 -26.41
CA GLU A 34 15.13 2.03 -27.70
C GLU A 34 14.86 0.52 -27.55
N THR A 35 15.15 -0.09 -26.39
CA THR A 35 14.98 -1.54 -26.21
C THR A 35 13.52 -1.97 -26.13
N SER A 36 13.17 -2.97 -26.91
CA SER A 36 11.89 -3.69 -26.81
C SER A 36 11.93 -4.89 -25.85
N SER A 37 13.12 -5.23 -25.32
CA SER A 37 13.31 -6.38 -24.44
C SER A 37 13.11 -5.99 -22.98
N ASP A 38 12.09 -6.53 -22.32
CA ASP A 38 11.81 -6.32 -20.89
C ASP A 38 12.97 -6.81 -20.01
N ARG A 39 13.64 -7.88 -20.39
CA ARG A 39 14.82 -8.38 -19.64
C ARG A 39 15.96 -7.37 -19.64
N THR A 40 16.23 -6.73 -20.79
CA THR A 40 17.27 -5.70 -20.91
C THR A 40 16.86 -4.46 -20.13
N ARG A 41 15.61 -4.04 -20.25
CA ARG A 41 15.05 -2.90 -19.53
C ARG A 41 15.16 -3.08 -18.02
N ASN A 42 14.74 -4.22 -17.47
CA ASN A 42 14.83 -4.51 -16.04
C ASN A 42 16.29 -4.56 -15.53
N ARG A 43 17.22 -5.06 -16.36
CA ARG A 43 18.64 -5.04 -16.02
C ARG A 43 19.20 -3.61 -15.92
N LEU A 44 18.74 -2.70 -16.78
CA LEU A 44 19.15 -1.30 -16.75
C LEU A 44 18.50 -0.56 -15.57
N ILE A 45 17.22 -0.82 -15.27
CA ILE A 45 16.51 -0.25 -14.12
C ILE A 45 17.25 -0.54 -12.81
N ASN A 46 17.80 -1.75 -12.65
CA ASN A 46 18.58 -2.10 -11.46
C ASN A 46 19.89 -1.31 -11.29
N CYS A 47 20.33 -0.64 -12.34
CA CYS A 47 21.50 0.23 -12.31
C CYS A 47 21.12 1.72 -12.20
N MET A 48 19.83 2.05 -12.13
CA MET A 48 19.33 3.41 -12.03
C MET A 48 18.94 3.73 -10.59
N THR A 49 19.09 4.98 -10.22
CA THR A 49 18.61 5.53 -8.95
C THR A 49 17.56 6.59 -9.24
N ASP A 50 16.46 6.55 -8.50
CA ASP A 50 15.44 7.59 -8.59
C ASP A 50 15.98 8.90 -8.02
N LEU A 51 15.98 9.94 -8.83
CA LEU A 51 16.30 11.29 -8.41
C LEU A 51 15.02 12.12 -8.34
N PRO A 52 14.89 13.02 -7.35
CA PRO A 52 13.77 13.96 -7.33
C PRO A 52 13.80 14.83 -8.58
N CYS A 53 12.64 15.11 -9.13
CA CYS A 53 12.51 16.01 -10.28
C CYS A 53 13.05 17.42 -9.92
N SER A 54 13.92 17.98 -10.75
CA SER A 54 14.51 19.31 -10.53
C SER A 54 13.49 20.46 -10.55
N GLU A 55 12.32 20.28 -11.19
CA GLU A 55 11.29 21.31 -11.24
C GLU A 55 10.35 21.26 -10.05
N CYS A 56 9.93 20.06 -9.60
CA CYS A 56 8.96 19.91 -8.52
C CYS A 56 9.55 19.35 -7.22
N ASN A 57 10.85 19.06 -7.15
CA ASN A 57 11.53 18.50 -5.98
C ASN A 57 10.85 17.26 -5.37
N GLY A 58 10.15 16.48 -6.20
CA GLY A 58 9.41 15.30 -5.76
C GLY A 58 7.94 15.53 -5.41
N GLU A 59 7.45 16.77 -5.40
CA GLU A 59 6.05 17.10 -5.07
C GLU A 59 5.02 16.58 -6.10
N LYS A 60 5.47 16.16 -7.31
CA LYS A 60 4.64 15.59 -8.39
C LYS A 60 3.53 16.51 -8.91
N LEU A 61 3.57 17.78 -8.58
CA LEU A 61 2.61 18.82 -8.97
C LEU A 61 3.25 19.83 -9.93
N ASN A 62 2.44 20.42 -10.80
CA ASN A 62 2.88 21.54 -11.63
C ASN A 62 3.06 22.80 -10.78
N ALA A 63 3.75 23.82 -11.35
CA ALA A 63 4.08 25.05 -10.61
C ALA A 63 2.86 25.76 -10.00
N ALA A 64 1.73 25.81 -10.70
CA ALA A 64 0.51 26.46 -10.20
C ALA A 64 -0.14 25.65 -9.07
N ALA A 65 -0.25 24.33 -9.21
CA ALA A 65 -0.88 23.47 -8.22
C ALA A 65 -0.10 23.39 -6.89
N ARG A 66 1.19 23.66 -6.91
CA ARG A 66 2.02 23.68 -5.68
C ARG A 66 1.66 24.79 -4.71
N TYR A 67 1.05 25.86 -5.20
CA TYR A 67 0.65 27.01 -4.37
C TYR A 67 -0.80 26.95 -3.92
N VAL A 68 -1.56 25.92 -4.32
CA VAL A 68 -2.94 25.73 -3.86
C VAL A 68 -2.90 25.18 -2.44
N THR A 69 -3.59 25.88 -1.54
CA THR A 69 -3.74 25.49 -0.13
C THR A 69 -5.20 25.15 0.19
N VAL A 70 -5.39 24.25 1.13
CA VAL A 70 -6.67 23.95 1.76
C VAL A 70 -6.46 24.13 3.26
N GLY A 71 -7.20 25.04 3.87
CA GLY A 71 -7.02 25.40 5.28
C GLY A 71 -5.57 25.85 5.61
N GLY A 72 -4.93 26.60 4.71
CA GLY A 72 -3.55 27.08 4.87
C GLY A 72 -2.45 26.09 4.50
N ILE A 73 -2.78 24.83 4.25
CA ILE A 73 -1.81 23.73 4.06
C ILE A 73 -1.82 23.26 2.61
N ARG A 74 -0.64 22.99 2.05
CA ARG A 74 -0.47 22.50 0.68
C ARG A 74 -0.63 20.98 0.59
N LEU A 75 -1.11 20.48 -0.54
CA LEU A 75 -1.28 19.05 -0.78
C LEU A 75 0.01 18.22 -0.58
N PRO A 76 1.21 18.66 -1.00
CA PRO A 76 2.44 17.94 -0.71
C PRO A 76 2.72 17.77 0.79
N GLU A 77 2.38 18.77 1.59
CA GLU A 77 2.54 18.72 3.05
C GLU A 77 1.62 17.68 3.65
N VAL A 78 0.34 17.67 3.27
CA VAL A 78 -0.61 16.62 3.68
C VAL A 78 -0.14 15.23 3.27
N SER A 79 0.39 15.09 2.05
CA SER A 79 0.82 13.79 1.52
C SER A 79 2.07 13.26 2.20
N SER A 80 2.91 14.13 2.77
CA SER A 80 4.13 13.74 3.51
C SER A 80 3.87 13.37 4.96
N CYS A 81 2.71 13.73 5.51
CA CYS A 81 2.28 13.31 6.84
C CYS A 81 1.97 11.81 6.87
N SER A 82 2.07 11.22 8.06
CA SER A 82 1.53 9.90 8.31
C SER A 82 0.00 9.89 8.13
N ILE A 83 -0.57 8.73 7.89
CA ILE A 83 -2.04 8.57 7.76
C ILE A 83 -2.74 9.08 9.03
N HIS A 84 -2.16 8.81 10.20
CA HIS A 84 -2.67 9.31 11.47
C HIS A 84 -2.71 10.84 11.52
N GLU A 85 -1.60 11.49 11.25
CA GLU A 85 -1.51 12.97 11.22
C GLU A 85 -2.40 13.58 10.14
N SER A 86 -2.47 12.95 8.96
CA SER A 86 -3.36 13.38 7.88
C SER A 86 -4.84 13.32 8.29
N LEU A 87 -5.22 12.29 9.05
CA LEU A 87 -6.58 12.14 9.57
C LEU A 87 -6.91 13.23 10.60
N GLU A 88 -6.00 13.50 11.53
CA GLU A 88 -6.16 14.58 12.51
C GLU A 88 -6.26 15.94 11.82
N LEU A 89 -5.43 16.17 10.81
CA LEU A 89 -5.44 17.38 10.02
C LEU A 89 -6.78 17.60 9.29
N VAL A 90 -7.29 16.58 8.60
CA VAL A 90 -8.58 16.65 7.88
C VAL A 90 -9.74 16.91 8.86
N ARG A 91 -9.67 16.33 10.04
CA ARG A 91 -10.65 16.58 11.12
C ARG A 91 -10.59 18.03 11.62
N SER A 92 -9.39 18.57 11.79
CA SER A 92 -9.20 19.93 12.30
C SER A 92 -9.69 21.04 11.36
N TRP A 93 -9.89 20.76 10.08
CA TRP A 93 -10.51 21.71 9.12
C TRP A 93 -12.00 21.95 9.39
N LYS A 94 -12.64 21.10 10.19
CA LYS A 94 -14.07 21.23 10.54
C LYS A 94 -14.22 22.10 11.81
N PRO A 95 -15.22 23.00 11.85
CA PRO A 95 -15.40 23.90 12.99
C PRO A 95 -15.77 23.18 14.30
N ASP A 96 -16.35 21.97 14.20
CA ASP A 96 -16.75 21.17 15.36
C ASP A 96 -15.63 20.22 15.86
N SER A 97 -14.40 20.41 15.38
CA SER A 97 -13.28 19.57 15.78
C SER A 97 -12.97 19.73 17.26
N ILE A 98 -13.03 18.62 17.99
CA ILE A 98 -12.68 18.56 19.42
C ILE A 98 -11.16 18.55 19.61
N ASN A 99 -10.43 18.01 18.63
CA ASN A 99 -8.98 17.91 18.64
C ASN A 99 -8.41 19.04 17.78
N GLY A 100 -7.40 19.73 18.29
CA GLY A 100 -6.62 20.69 17.50
C GLY A 100 -5.86 20.01 16.35
N PRO A 101 -5.25 20.79 15.45
CA PRO A 101 -4.36 20.25 14.44
C PRO A 101 -3.14 19.59 15.07
N PRO A 102 -2.43 18.71 14.31
CA PRO A 102 -1.11 18.28 14.71
C PRO A 102 -0.19 19.45 15.04
N ASP A 103 0.63 19.35 16.09
CA ASP A 103 1.48 20.44 16.59
C ASP A 103 2.30 21.15 15.51
N MET A 104 2.73 20.40 14.48
CA MET A 104 3.50 20.94 13.37
C MET A 104 2.73 21.94 12.47
N TYR A 105 1.41 21.95 12.53
CA TYR A 105 0.53 22.83 11.74
C TYR A 105 -0.30 23.80 12.57
N ALA A 106 -0.09 23.86 13.88
CA ALA A 106 -0.87 24.66 14.80
C ALA A 106 -0.92 26.16 14.42
N ASP A 107 0.19 26.69 13.91
CA ASP A 107 0.31 28.09 13.52
C ASP A 107 -0.14 28.38 12.06
N ALA A 108 -0.22 27.36 11.21
CA ALA A 108 -0.50 27.50 9.78
C ALA A 108 -1.94 27.15 9.41
N LEU A 109 -2.67 26.51 10.32
CA LEU A 109 -4.01 26.04 10.05
C LEU A 109 -5.02 27.17 10.00
N GLU A 110 -5.75 27.25 8.88
CA GLU A 110 -6.93 28.10 8.74
C GLU A 110 -8.18 27.22 8.71
N VAL A 111 -9.14 27.50 9.58
CA VAL A 111 -10.45 26.82 9.56
C VAL A 111 -11.16 27.22 8.27
N LEU A 112 -11.72 26.24 7.56
CA LEU A 112 -12.44 26.49 6.33
C LEU A 112 -13.70 27.34 6.59
N ASP A 113 -13.95 28.30 5.73
CA ASP A 113 -15.17 29.12 5.77
C ASP A 113 -16.42 28.27 5.43
N GLU A 114 -17.60 28.74 5.84
CA GLU A 114 -18.86 28.00 5.65
C GLU A 114 -19.12 27.61 4.19
N LYS A 115 -18.71 28.45 3.25
CA LYS A 115 -18.88 28.19 1.81
C LYS A 115 -17.98 27.08 1.33
N SER A 116 -16.72 27.10 1.72
CA SER A 116 -15.73 26.05 1.39
C SER A 116 -16.11 24.72 2.04
N LEU A 117 -16.60 24.75 3.28
CA LEU A 117 -17.14 23.57 3.97
C LEU A 117 -18.36 23.01 3.28
N PHE A 118 -19.30 23.85 2.85
CA PHE A 118 -20.51 23.40 2.14
C PHE A 118 -20.13 22.67 0.83
N ILE A 119 -19.16 23.21 0.07
CA ILE A 119 -18.68 22.60 -1.18
C ILE A 119 -17.89 21.34 -0.91
N GLY A 120 -17.00 21.37 0.08
CA GLY A 120 -16.03 20.29 0.37
C GLY A 120 -16.54 19.19 1.29
N ASN A 121 -17.67 19.35 1.96
CA ASN A 121 -18.10 18.46 3.04
C ASN A 121 -18.19 16.98 2.64
N GLU A 122 -18.76 16.68 1.47
CA GLU A 122 -18.86 15.30 0.99
C GLU A 122 -17.48 14.70 0.66
N ILE A 123 -16.57 15.51 0.11
CA ILE A 123 -15.19 15.10 -0.19
C ILE A 123 -14.43 14.88 1.11
N LEU A 124 -14.55 15.77 2.09
CA LEU A 124 -13.90 15.65 3.38
C LEU A 124 -14.39 14.42 4.15
N LYS A 125 -15.68 14.10 4.12
CA LYS A 125 -16.22 12.89 4.71
C LYS A 125 -15.63 11.62 4.07
N GLU A 126 -15.53 11.61 2.76
CA GLU A 126 -14.97 10.47 2.03
C GLU A 126 -13.47 10.29 2.34
N ILE A 127 -12.70 11.38 2.34
CA ILE A 127 -11.28 11.36 2.71
C ILE A 127 -11.11 10.88 4.15
N GLU A 128 -11.87 11.44 5.09
CA GLU A 128 -11.84 11.03 6.49
C GLU A 128 -12.16 9.55 6.66
N SER A 129 -13.21 9.07 6.02
CA SER A 129 -13.59 7.65 6.07
C SER A 129 -12.48 6.73 5.58
N ARG A 130 -11.80 7.08 4.49
CA ARG A 130 -10.69 6.30 3.95
C ARG A 130 -9.44 6.35 4.83
N LEU A 131 -9.11 7.52 5.38
CA LEU A 131 -7.97 7.67 6.29
C LEU A 131 -8.22 6.95 7.61
N ASP A 132 -9.44 7.05 8.15
CA ASP A 132 -9.83 6.36 9.38
C ASP A 132 -9.76 4.85 9.21
N PHE A 133 -10.20 4.34 8.05
CA PHE A 133 -10.04 2.94 7.72
C PHE A 133 -8.56 2.53 7.65
N LEU A 134 -7.72 3.27 6.92
CA LEU A 134 -6.28 2.97 6.85
C LEU A 134 -5.62 2.97 8.24
N ASN A 135 -6.03 3.91 9.09
CA ASN A 135 -5.60 3.98 10.48
C ASN A 135 -6.09 2.75 11.29
N SER A 136 -7.32 2.28 11.05
CA SER A 136 -7.91 1.13 11.75
C SER A 136 -7.24 -0.20 11.41
N VAL A 137 -6.72 -0.35 10.19
CA VAL A 137 -6.00 -1.56 9.74
C VAL A 137 -4.50 -1.55 10.04
N GLY A 138 -4.04 -0.63 10.93
CA GLY A 138 -2.65 -0.56 11.37
C GLY A 138 -1.69 -0.03 10.32
N LEU A 139 -2.13 0.90 9.47
CA LEU A 139 -1.31 1.61 8.49
C LEU A 139 -1.10 3.08 8.86
N ASP A 140 -1.35 3.44 10.11
CA ASP A 140 -1.27 4.77 10.68
C ASP A 140 0.08 5.46 10.45
N TYR A 141 1.16 4.70 10.41
CA TYR A 141 2.54 5.16 10.24
C TYR A 141 2.94 5.44 8.78
N LEU A 142 2.17 4.97 7.79
CA LEU A 142 2.47 5.19 6.37
C LEU A 142 2.17 6.62 5.95
N THR A 143 2.94 7.12 4.97
CA THR A 143 2.67 8.41 4.32
C THR A 143 1.99 8.21 2.97
N LEU A 144 1.14 9.18 2.56
CA LEU A 144 0.39 9.07 1.30
C LEU A 144 1.31 9.21 0.07
N ASP A 145 2.47 9.83 0.20
CA ASP A 145 3.46 9.99 -0.87
C ASP A 145 4.35 8.77 -1.06
N ARG A 146 4.25 7.76 -0.17
CA ARG A 146 5.08 6.56 -0.19
C ARG A 146 4.94 5.80 -1.49
N LYS A 147 6.07 5.39 -2.06
CA LYS A 147 6.10 4.65 -3.33
C LYS A 147 5.54 3.24 -3.16
N ALA A 148 4.64 2.82 -4.04
CA ALA A 148 3.98 1.52 -3.99
C ALA A 148 4.96 0.32 -4.02
N ASN A 149 6.11 0.46 -4.69
CA ASN A 149 7.15 -0.57 -4.75
C ASN A 149 7.95 -0.75 -3.45
N THR A 150 7.76 0.13 -2.47
CA THR A 150 8.39 0.04 -1.13
C THR A 150 7.47 -0.56 -0.09
N LEU A 151 6.21 -0.86 -0.45
CA LEU A 151 5.24 -1.47 0.42
C LEU A 151 5.50 -2.97 0.57
N SER A 152 5.33 -3.49 1.77
CA SER A 152 5.28 -4.93 2.01
C SER A 152 4.01 -5.55 1.41
N GLY A 153 3.98 -6.88 1.27
CA GLY A 153 2.81 -7.60 0.79
C GLY A 153 1.56 -7.32 1.65
N GLY A 154 1.70 -7.39 2.97
CA GLY A 154 0.61 -7.12 3.91
C GLY A 154 0.12 -5.66 3.87
N GLU A 155 1.03 -4.67 3.78
CA GLU A 155 0.65 -3.25 3.61
C GLU A 155 -0.16 -3.05 2.32
N SER A 156 0.31 -3.61 1.20
CA SER A 156 -0.36 -3.52 -0.11
C SER A 156 -1.76 -4.16 -0.06
N GLN A 157 -1.91 -5.27 0.62
CA GLN A 157 -3.20 -5.96 0.78
C GLN A 157 -4.17 -5.13 1.60
N ARG A 158 -3.74 -4.56 2.73
CA ARG A 158 -4.57 -3.69 3.57
C ARG A 158 -4.97 -2.40 2.85
N ILE A 159 -4.08 -1.80 2.05
CA ILE A 159 -4.43 -0.64 1.20
C ILE A 159 -5.51 -1.01 0.18
N ARG A 160 -5.43 -2.20 -0.43
CA ARG A 160 -6.48 -2.67 -1.35
C ARG A 160 -7.82 -2.86 -0.64
N LEU A 161 -7.82 -3.41 0.58
CA LEU A 161 -9.01 -3.49 1.41
C LEU A 161 -9.62 -2.12 1.67
N ALA A 162 -8.79 -1.13 2.04
CA ALA A 162 -9.22 0.24 2.26
C ALA A 162 -9.95 0.83 1.05
N THR A 163 -9.44 0.57 -0.14
CA THR A 163 -10.04 1.06 -1.39
C THR A 163 -11.42 0.43 -1.63
N GLN A 164 -11.60 -0.83 -1.25
CA GLN A 164 -12.83 -1.58 -1.48
C GLN A 164 -13.93 -1.21 -0.47
N ILE A 165 -13.56 -1.01 0.79
CA ILE A 165 -14.50 -0.59 1.85
C ILE A 165 -15.04 0.81 1.61
N GLY A 166 -14.17 1.74 1.18
CA GLY A 166 -14.60 3.10 0.81
C GLY A 166 -15.66 3.12 -0.29
N SER A 167 -15.72 2.08 -1.13
CA SER A 167 -16.74 1.95 -2.18
C SER A 167 -18.12 1.51 -1.68
N ARG A 168 -18.23 1.05 -0.43
CA ARG A 168 -19.47 0.49 0.18
C ARG A 168 -20.20 -0.51 -0.73
N LEU A 169 -19.43 -1.30 -1.50
CA LEU A 169 -20.00 -2.34 -2.34
C LEU A 169 -20.64 -3.43 -1.46
N THR A 170 -21.79 -3.89 -1.87
CA THR A 170 -22.54 -4.99 -1.23
C THR A 170 -22.63 -6.19 -2.16
N GLY A 171 -22.69 -7.41 -1.62
CA GLY A 171 -22.79 -8.64 -2.42
C GLY A 171 -21.48 -9.03 -3.12
N VAL A 172 -20.35 -8.56 -2.64
CA VAL A 172 -19.00 -8.87 -3.16
C VAL A 172 -18.39 -10.00 -2.32
N MET A 173 -17.61 -10.85 -2.95
CA MET A 173 -16.77 -11.85 -2.28
C MET A 173 -15.33 -11.36 -2.19
N TYR A 174 -14.79 -11.26 -0.98
CA TYR A 174 -13.42 -10.92 -0.69
C TYR A 174 -12.64 -12.17 -0.29
N VAL A 175 -11.46 -12.35 -0.88
CA VAL A 175 -10.54 -13.42 -0.51
C VAL A 175 -9.26 -12.78 0.01
N LEU A 176 -8.93 -13.06 1.27
CA LEU A 176 -7.81 -12.46 2.00
C LEU A 176 -6.87 -13.57 2.44
N ASP A 177 -5.59 -13.37 2.20
CA ASP A 177 -4.54 -14.29 2.57
C ASP A 177 -3.68 -13.65 3.67
N GLU A 178 -3.73 -14.20 4.88
CA GLU A 178 -3.03 -13.73 6.08
C GLU A 178 -3.08 -12.21 6.30
N PRO A 179 -4.28 -11.57 6.34
CA PRO A 179 -4.38 -10.12 6.46
C PRO A 179 -3.84 -9.57 7.80
N SER A 180 -3.74 -10.41 8.84
CA SER A 180 -3.17 -10.08 10.15
C SER A 180 -1.65 -10.10 10.19
N ILE A 181 -0.97 -10.61 9.13
CA ILE A 181 0.48 -10.78 9.14
C ILE A 181 1.22 -9.46 9.44
N GLY A 182 2.10 -9.52 10.44
CA GLY A 182 2.90 -8.37 10.84
C GLY A 182 2.15 -7.30 11.64
N LEU A 183 0.91 -7.54 12.03
CA LEU A 183 0.18 -6.68 12.94
C LEU A 183 0.49 -6.98 14.41
N HIS A 184 0.49 -5.92 15.22
CA HIS A 184 0.46 -6.09 16.66
C HIS A 184 -0.95 -6.53 17.09
N GLN A 185 -1.06 -7.28 18.20
CA GLN A 185 -2.34 -7.81 18.70
C GLN A 185 -3.45 -6.74 18.83
N ARG A 186 -3.09 -5.51 19.22
CA ARG A 186 -4.04 -4.39 19.30
C ARG A 186 -4.61 -3.99 17.93
N ASP A 187 -3.79 -4.05 16.88
CA ASP A 187 -4.21 -3.66 15.54
C ASP A 187 -4.98 -4.78 14.86
N ASN A 188 -4.70 -6.04 15.24
CA ASN A 188 -5.47 -7.21 14.80
C ASN A 188 -6.94 -7.11 15.20
N SER A 189 -7.24 -6.70 16.43
CA SER A 189 -8.64 -6.51 16.88
C SER A 189 -9.38 -5.43 16.08
N ARG A 190 -8.68 -4.36 15.66
CA ARG A 190 -9.25 -3.33 14.78
C ARG A 190 -9.53 -3.87 13.36
N LEU A 191 -8.56 -4.62 12.81
CA LEU A 191 -8.74 -5.28 11.52
C LEU A 191 -9.97 -6.20 11.56
N LEU A 192 -10.11 -7.03 12.59
CA LEU A 192 -11.25 -7.94 12.76
C LEU A 192 -12.58 -7.21 12.85
N SER A 193 -12.67 -6.11 13.61
CA SER A 193 -13.88 -5.29 13.65
C SER A 193 -14.27 -4.77 12.27
N THR A 194 -13.29 -4.33 11.51
CA THR A 194 -13.49 -3.81 10.16
C THR A 194 -13.92 -4.90 9.16
N LEU A 195 -13.33 -6.09 9.26
CA LEU A 195 -13.76 -7.25 8.46
C LEU A 195 -15.20 -7.66 8.81
N ARG A 196 -15.57 -7.56 10.09
CA ARG A 196 -16.93 -7.82 10.53
C ARG A 196 -17.93 -6.82 9.93
N GLU A 197 -17.61 -5.53 9.99
CA GLU A 197 -18.43 -4.49 9.35
C GLU A 197 -18.63 -4.74 7.85
N LEU A 198 -17.58 -5.19 7.13
CA LEU A 198 -17.70 -5.60 5.73
C LEU A 198 -18.66 -6.75 5.52
N SER A 199 -18.61 -7.76 6.39
CA SER A 199 -19.53 -8.90 6.35
C SER A 199 -20.98 -8.46 6.60
N ASP A 200 -21.18 -7.60 7.59
CA ASP A 200 -22.49 -7.08 7.98
C ASP A 200 -23.15 -6.21 6.88
N LEU A 201 -22.36 -5.65 5.97
CA LEU A 201 -22.85 -4.99 4.75
C LEU A 201 -23.41 -5.98 3.69
N GLY A 202 -23.40 -7.28 3.96
CA GLY A 202 -23.90 -8.32 3.06
C GLY A 202 -22.84 -8.85 2.08
N ASN A 203 -21.57 -8.72 2.41
CA ASN A 203 -20.47 -9.29 1.65
C ASN A 203 -20.08 -10.68 2.18
N THR A 204 -19.41 -11.46 1.34
CA THR A 204 -18.81 -12.73 1.73
C THR A 204 -17.30 -12.57 1.88
N LEU A 205 -16.78 -12.94 3.05
CA LEU A 205 -15.33 -12.90 3.31
C LEU A 205 -14.80 -14.33 3.44
N ILE A 206 -13.76 -14.64 2.66
CA ILE A 206 -12.95 -15.85 2.79
C ILE A 206 -11.57 -15.40 3.27
N VAL A 207 -11.19 -15.82 4.46
CA VAL A 207 -9.93 -15.40 5.10
C VAL A 207 -9.11 -16.63 5.37
N VAL A 208 -7.88 -16.65 4.85
CA VAL A 208 -6.87 -17.65 5.22
C VAL A 208 -6.09 -17.07 6.38
N GLU A 209 -6.14 -17.71 7.53
CA GLU A 209 -5.52 -17.20 8.75
C GLU A 209 -5.03 -18.31 9.67
N HIS A 210 -4.06 -17.94 10.52
CA HIS A 210 -3.48 -18.81 11.54
C HIS A 210 -3.62 -18.20 12.96
N ASP A 211 -4.16 -17.00 13.04
CA ASP A 211 -4.38 -16.27 14.29
C ASP A 211 -5.62 -16.79 15.03
N GLU A 212 -5.46 -17.11 16.31
CA GLU A 212 -6.53 -17.68 17.14
C GLU A 212 -7.73 -16.74 17.26
N ASP A 213 -7.51 -15.44 17.45
CA ASP A 213 -8.60 -14.47 17.62
C ASP A 213 -9.45 -14.36 16.36
N THR A 214 -8.82 -14.42 15.20
CA THR A 214 -9.49 -14.44 13.89
C THR A 214 -10.29 -15.71 13.70
N ILE A 215 -9.71 -16.86 13.99
CA ILE A 215 -10.38 -18.18 13.88
C ILE A 215 -11.61 -18.25 14.79
N ARG A 216 -11.51 -17.76 16.02
CA ARG A 216 -12.61 -17.77 16.98
C ARG A 216 -13.79 -16.87 16.60
N GLN A 217 -13.52 -15.78 15.86
CA GLN A 217 -14.52 -14.82 15.43
C GLN A 217 -15.18 -15.17 14.09
N ALA A 218 -14.71 -16.21 13.40
CA ALA A 218 -15.28 -16.65 12.13
C ALA A 218 -16.70 -17.22 12.32
N ASP A 219 -17.59 -16.99 11.36
CA ASP A 219 -18.90 -17.62 11.34
C ASP A 219 -18.81 -19.10 10.94
N TRP A 220 -17.83 -19.43 10.11
CA TRP A 220 -17.60 -20.77 9.58
C TRP A 220 -16.10 -21.02 9.36
N LEU A 221 -15.64 -22.17 9.78
CA LEU A 221 -14.26 -22.62 9.59
C LEU A 221 -14.21 -23.80 8.62
N CYS A 222 -13.17 -23.81 7.79
CA CYS A 222 -12.77 -24.93 6.97
C CYS A 222 -11.31 -25.28 7.29
N ASP A 223 -11.10 -26.32 8.07
CA ASP A 223 -9.77 -26.79 8.46
C ASP A 223 -9.22 -27.74 7.40
N LEU A 224 -8.06 -27.38 6.83
CA LEU A 224 -7.38 -28.12 5.76
C LEU A 224 -6.12 -28.78 6.30
N GLY A 225 -6.01 -30.08 6.13
CA GLY A 225 -4.85 -30.85 6.63
C GLY A 225 -4.80 -32.26 6.07
N PRO A 226 -4.17 -33.22 6.81
CA PRO A 226 -3.36 -33.03 8.02
C PRO A 226 -1.95 -32.49 7.72
N GLY A 227 -1.47 -32.60 6.47
CA GLY A 227 -0.15 -32.16 6.05
C GLY A 227 -0.18 -30.91 5.17
N ALA A 228 0.98 -30.57 4.60
CA ALA A 228 1.14 -29.46 3.66
C ALA A 228 1.57 -29.97 2.28
N GLY A 229 1.38 -29.17 1.24
CA GLY A 229 1.78 -29.49 -0.13
C GLY A 229 1.02 -30.71 -0.68
N LEU A 230 1.74 -31.69 -1.19
CA LEU A 230 1.16 -32.90 -1.82
C LEU A 230 0.40 -33.81 -0.81
N GLU A 231 0.70 -33.71 0.48
CA GLU A 231 0.08 -34.50 1.55
C GLU A 231 -1.03 -33.73 2.28
N GLY A 232 -1.33 -32.50 1.85
CA GLY A 232 -2.33 -31.63 2.42
C GLY A 232 -3.55 -31.43 1.54
N GLY A 233 -4.38 -30.45 1.91
CA GLY A 233 -5.52 -30.03 1.10
C GLY A 233 -6.79 -30.86 1.27
N ILE A 234 -6.84 -31.75 2.27
CA ILE A 234 -8.03 -32.50 2.64
C ILE A 234 -8.80 -31.69 3.68
N VAL A 235 -10.11 -31.58 3.55
CA VAL A 235 -10.97 -30.97 4.57
C VAL A 235 -11.04 -31.91 5.76
N VAL A 236 -10.39 -31.56 6.85
CA VAL A 236 -10.33 -32.34 8.09
C VAL A 236 -11.55 -32.08 8.95
N ALA A 237 -11.93 -30.81 9.08
CA ALA A 237 -13.11 -30.39 9.78
C ALA A 237 -13.74 -29.17 9.10
N ASN A 238 -15.06 -29.05 9.18
CA ASN A 238 -15.75 -27.89 8.66
C ASN A 238 -17.03 -27.59 9.48
N GLY A 239 -17.30 -26.33 9.72
CA GLY A 239 -18.46 -25.88 10.49
C GLY A 239 -18.19 -24.63 11.31
N PRO A 240 -19.13 -24.22 12.17
CA PRO A 240 -18.90 -23.14 13.11
C PRO A 240 -17.75 -23.49 14.07
N PRO A 241 -17.03 -22.50 14.65
CA PRO A 241 -15.85 -22.71 15.49
C PRO A 241 -16.03 -23.78 16.55
N ASN A 242 -17.14 -23.76 17.26
CA ASN A 242 -17.46 -24.76 18.30
C ASN A 242 -17.49 -26.22 17.79
N LYS A 243 -17.87 -26.43 16.53
CA LYS A 243 -17.86 -27.75 15.91
C LYS A 243 -16.45 -28.21 15.57
N VAL A 244 -15.61 -27.31 15.05
CA VAL A 244 -14.22 -27.61 14.70
C VAL A 244 -13.39 -27.87 15.94
N MET A 245 -13.58 -27.10 17.02
CA MET A 245 -12.93 -27.31 18.33
C MET A 245 -13.19 -28.71 18.92
N ASN A 246 -14.33 -29.32 18.62
CA ASN A 246 -14.69 -30.66 19.10
C ASN A 246 -14.30 -31.79 18.11
N ALA A 247 -13.73 -31.45 16.96
CA ALA A 247 -13.32 -32.42 15.96
C ALA A 247 -11.97 -33.06 16.33
N LYS A 248 -11.95 -34.35 16.63
CA LYS A 248 -10.76 -35.07 17.08
C LYS A 248 -9.60 -35.08 16.06
N GLU A 249 -9.92 -34.90 14.80
CA GLU A 249 -8.96 -34.92 13.68
C GLU A 249 -8.40 -33.54 13.35
N SER A 250 -8.99 -32.49 13.93
CA SER A 250 -8.56 -31.09 13.72
C SER A 250 -7.45 -30.72 14.68
N ILE A 251 -6.28 -30.43 14.13
CA ILE A 251 -5.16 -29.86 14.90
C ILE A 251 -5.52 -28.44 15.36
N THR A 252 -6.13 -27.66 14.47
CA THR A 252 -6.63 -26.29 14.78
C THR A 252 -7.64 -26.30 15.90
N GLY A 253 -8.51 -27.31 15.97
CA GLY A 253 -9.51 -27.45 17.05
C GLY A 253 -8.92 -27.89 18.39
N ALA A 254 -7.72 -28.48 18.40
CA ALA A 254 -7.04 -28.95 19.61
C ALA A 254 -6.28 -27.83 20.36
N TYR A 255 -6.02 -26.71 19.71
CA TYR A 255 -5.41 -25.49 20.25
C TYR A 255 -6.47 -24.47 20.63
#